data_baecf40613a15596bd67d2f43fb4388f
#
_entry.id   baecf40613a15596bd67d2f43fb4388f
#
_cell.length_a   1.000
_cell.length_b   1.000
_cell.length_c   1.000
_cell.angle_alpha   90.00
_cell.angle_beta   90.00
_cell.angle_gamma   90.00
#
_symmetry.space_group_name_H-M   'P 1'
#
loop_
_entity.id
_entity.type
_entity.pdbx_description
1 polymer ?
#
loop_
_entity_poly.entity_id
_entity_poly.type
_entity_poly.pdbx_seq_one_letter_code
_entity_poly.pdbx_strand_id
1 'polypeptide(L)'
;MKKKENIQRITQLALCGLCLVLTGCGAASLAQESTFESAYENGAEEEPVNIYTSSASVIVASIHEDDQSLSLFGIEGKEAMDLSYDGTTIIQDKYGSPMSIAQLKEGDIAEITYSKELGRLGAITLSGDAWRYEGIAKYSFNQGNGSVTIGDESYGMESDVFTFSAGRPIDVSQIIHQDVLTFNGKGNKVMSITVEQGHGYLELINDEALLGGWIEIGQTLISQIAPDMLLTIPEGSYTVRLSSEEIDETRDVTIERDKITSLDLGDIEIPAPESGVVIFEITPNNATVSVDNESVKTTYPVRLSLGLHMVTAEASGYDSLSEYIQVDGNDTLTVKMDLTEQTTVSENSISSDHESEEAHITIEAPEGADVYQDNLYMGIAPVTYAKTPGEHTITLRKTGYITRSHNIVVADDGKDATYSFPELDPENAYGNTVSGNSLGNNNRLGQNNTVSGNSVSDNSLTDNSNKNS
;
A
#
# COMPACT_ATOMS: atom_id res chain seq x y z
N MET A 1 -37.19 -42.32 14.59
CA MET A 1 -38.45 -41.90 15.22
C MET A 1 -38.63 -40.46 14.80
N LYS A 2 -39.52 -40.23 13.78
CA LYS A 2 -40.81 -39.54 13.84
C LYS A 2 -40.62 -38.05 14.21
N LYS A 3 -40.99 -37.02 13.42
CA LYS A 3 -42.12 -36.80 12.49
C LYS A 3 -41.70 -35.56 11.67
N LYS A 4 -41.59 -35.46 10.39
CA LYS A 4 -42.61 -35.43 9.31
C LYS A 4 -43.80 -34.50 9.56
N GLU A 5 -43.96 -33.65 8.54
CA GLU A 5 -45.20 -33.14 7.98
C GLU A 5 -45.78 -31.89 8.66
N ASN A 6 -46.26 -30.89 8.01
CA ASN A 6 -47.15 -30.69 6.86
C ASN A 6 -47.18 -29.15 6.65
N ILE A 7 -47.56 -28.52 5.58
CA ILE A 7 -48.63 -28.67 4.58
C ILE A 7 -48.49 -27.50 3.65
N GLN A 8 -48.28 -27.62 2.47
CA GLN A 8 -49.06 -27.52 1.22
C GLN A 8 -50.52 -27.10 1.37
N ARG A 9 -50.91 -26.19 0.43
CA ARG A 9 -52.22 -25.84 -0.07
C ARG A 9 -52.86 -24.59 0.54
N ILE A 10 -53.10 -23.60 -0.34
CA ILE A 10 -54.45 -23.43 -0.92
C ILE A 10 -54.33 -22.73 -2.27
N THR A 11 -54.76 -23.42 -3.23
CA THR A 11 -55.13 -23.18 -4.60
C THR A 11 -56.40 -22.34 -4.73
N GLN A 12 -56.43 -21.55 -5.85
CA GLN A 12 -57.55 -21.38 -6.78
C GLN A 12 -58.98 -21.18 -6.28
N LEU A 13 -59.55 -20.17 -6.87
CA LEU A 13 -60.92 -20.02 -7.45
C LEU A 13 -61.30 -18.53 -7.35
N ALA A 14 -61.85 -17.80 -8.28
CA ALA A 14 -62.81 -18.23 -9.28
C ALA A 14 -62.88 -17.23 -10.43
N LEU A 15 -63.04 -17.79 -11.56
CA LEU A 15 -63.59 -17.32 -12.80
C LEU A 15 -65.13 -17.19 -12.67
N CYS A 16 -65.74 -16.19 -13.33
CA CYS A 16 -67.07 -16.09 -13.85
C CYS A 16 -67.45 -14.61 -13.88
N GLY A 17 -67.60 -13.91 -14.97
CA GLY A 17 -68.52 -14.23 -16.07
C GLY A 17 -69.84 -13.46 -15.83
N LEU A 18 -70.02 -12.42 -16.60
CA LEU A 18 -71.37 -12.18 -17.09
C LEU A 18 -71.44 -11.17 -18.23
N CYS A 19 -71.65 -11.62 -19.44
CA CYS A 19 -72.19 -10.85 -20.57
C CYS A 19 -73.64 -10.46 -20.29
N LEU A 20 -73.99 -9.21 -20.48
CA LEU A 20 -75.35 -8.82 -20.72
C LEU A 20 -75.42 -7.83 -21.88
N VAL A 21 -75.92 -8.35 -22.97
CA VAL A 21 -76.41 -7.62 -24.15
C VAL A 21 -77.80 -7.08 -23.80
N LEU A 22 -78.04 -5.81 -23.98
CA LEU A 22 -79.36 -5.25 -24.17
C LEU A 22 -79.36 -4.24 -25.28
N THR A 23 -80.07 -4.65 -26.34
CA THR A 23 -80.55 -3.84 -27.45
C THR A 23 -81.64 -2.90 -26.99
N GLY A 24 -81.56 -1.66 -27.39
CA GLY A 24 -82.61 -0.68 -27.23
C GLY A 24 -82.56 0.38 -28.31
N CYS A 25 -83.58 0.34 -29.17
CA CYS A 25 -83.82 1.24 -30.28
C CYS A 25 -84.16 2.68 -29.88
N GLY A 26 -83.69 3.65 -30.70
CA GLY A 26 -84.55 4.70 -31.19
C GLY A 26 -84.42 6.06 -30.60
N ALA A 27 -83.87 6.98 -31.35
CA ALA A 27 -84.56 8.18 -31.84
C ALA A 27 -83.57 9.15 -32.42
N ALA A 28 -83.86 9.58 -33.61
CA ALA A 28 -83.07 10.59 -34.35
C ALA A 28 -83.26 11.96 -33.69
N SER A 29 -82.18 12.75 -33.61
CA SER A 29 -82.25 14.21 -33.72
C SER A 29 -80.85 14.80 -33.99
N LEU A 30 -80.80 15.45 -35.18
CA LEU A 30 -80.01 16.63 -35.50
C LEU A 30 -78.51 16.54 -35.27
N ALA A 31 -77.84 16.24 -36.37
CA ALA A 31 -76.46 16.56 -36.61
C ALA A 31 -76.27 18.08 -36.54
N GLN A 32 -75.50 18.51 -35.54
CA GLN A 32 -74.77 19.78 -35.61
C GLN A 32 -73.33 19.43 -35.82
N GLU A 33 -72.89 19.47 -37.08
CA GLU A 33 -71.48 19.40 -37.44
C GLU A 33 -70.78 20.64 -36.82
N SER A 34 -70.15 20.45 -35.69
CA SER A 34 -69.10 21.35 -35.25
C SER A 34 -67.84 20.92 -35.99
N THR A 35 -67.53 21.60 -37.10
CA THR A 35 -66.22 21.61 -37.70
C THR A 35 -65.25 22.18 -36.69
N PHE A 36 -64.62 21.28 -35.91
CA PHE A 36 -63.35 21.62 -35.29
C PHE A 36 -62.34 21.64 -36.44
N GLU A 37 -62.14 22.79 -37.04
CA GLU A 37 -60.90 23.05 -37.73
C GLU A 37 -59.78 22.89 -36.72
N SER A 38 -59.07 21.75 -36.74
CA SER A 38 -57.79 21.64 -36.06
C SER A 38 -56.83 22.59 -36.78
N ALA A 39 -56.60 23.72 -36.18
CA ALA A 39 -55.47 24.57 -36.54
C ALA A 39 -54.17 23.87 -36.09
N TYR A 40 -53.89 22.69 -36.66
CA TYR A 40 -52.51 22.21 -36.76
C TYR A 40 -51.94 22.85 -38.02
N GLU A 41 -51.46 24.11 -37.88
CA GLU A 41 -50.44 24.65 -38.75
C GLU A 41 -49.35 23.57 -38.86
N ASN A 42 -48.95 23.27 -40.10
CA ASN A 42 -47.76 22.51 -40.40
C ASN A 42 -46.53 23.25 -39.79
N GLY A 43 -46.33 23.08 -38.49
CA GLY A 43 -45.01 23.25 -37.92
C GLY A 43 -44.17 22.14 -38.51
N ALA A 44 -43.21 22.48 -39.32
CA ALA A 44 -42.15 21.55 -39.65
C ALA A 44 -41.69 20.92 -38.34
N GLU A 45 -41.84 19.61 -38.22
CA GLU A 45 -41.17 18.86 -37.13
C GLU A 45 -39.70 19.16 -37.28
N GLU A 46 -39.20 20.14 -36.49
CA GLU A 46 -37.77 20.30 -36.33
C GLU A 46 -37.29 18.97 -35.79
N GLU A 47 -36.55 18.22 -36.61
CA GLU A 47 -35.88 17.00 -36.15
C GLU A 47 -35.13 17.33 -34.85
N PRO A 48 -35.26 16.56 -33.77
CA PRO A 48 -34.62 16.87 -32.53
C PRO A 48 -33.12 16.97 -32.77
N VAL A 49 -32.58 18.16 -32.53
CA VAL A 49 -31.14 18.44 -32.70
C VAL A 49 -30.40 17.48 -31.79
N ASN A 50 -29.64 16.56 -32.37
CA ASN A 50 -28.77 15.71 -31.58
C ASN A 50 -27.65 16.56 -30.96
N ILE A 51 -27.73 16.78 -29.66
CA ILE A 51 -26.72 17.56 -28.91
C ILE A 51 -25.47 16.72 -28.58
N TYR A 52 -25.52 15.39 -28.70
CA TYR A 52 -24.42 14.49 -28.42
C TYR A 52 -23.65 14.20 -29.72
N THR A 53 -22.82 15.14 -30.13
CA THR A 53 -22.11 15.10 -31.44
C THR A 53 -20.69 14.60 -31.35
N SER A 54 -20.17 14.43 -30.13
CA SER A 54 -18.81 13.94 -29.89
C SER A 54 -18.85 12.46 -29.48
N SER A 55 -17.81 11.70 -29.85
CA SER A 55 -17.61 10.32 -29.42
C SER A 55 -16.16 10.07 -29.05
N ALA A 56 -15.92 9.17 -28.14
CA ALA A 56 -14.58 8.76 -27.71
C ALA A 56 -14.59 7.33 -27.16
N SER A 57 -13.44 6.66 -27.31
CA SER A 57 -13.12 5.45 -26.54
C SER A 57 -12.46 5.89 -25.24
N VAL A 58 -12.97 5.40 -24.11
CA VAL A 58 -12.59 5.87 -22.79
C VAL A 58 -12.31 4.73 -21.82
N ILE A 59 -11.59 5.06 -20.74
CA ILE A 59 -11.46 4.25 -19.53
C ILE A 59 -12.22 4.96 -18.42
N VAL A 60 -13.04 4.21 -17.69
CA VAL A 60 -13.77 4.69 -16.51
C VAL A 60 -12.78 4.82 -15.35
N ALA A 61 -12.55 6.04 -14.88
CA ALA A 61 -11.67 6.30 -13.75
C ALA A 61 -12.43 6.24 -12.41
N SER A 62 -13.59 6.91 -12.33
CA SER A 62 -14.43 6.86 -11.14
C SER A 62 -15.89 7.14 -11.47
N ILE A 63 -16.78 6.68 -10.58
CA ILE A 63 -18.22 6.81 -10.68
C ILE A 63 -18.70 7.57 -9.44
N HIS A 64 -19.30 8.72 -9.65
CA HIS A 64 -19.82 9.60 -8.59
C HIS A 64 -21.35 9.59 -8.64
N GLU A 65 -21.97 8.60 -7.97
CA GLU A 65 -23.42 8.41 -8.03
C GLU A 65 -24.19 9.58 -7.38
N ASP A 66 -23.64 10.15 -6.31
CA ASP A 66 -24.26 11.28 -5.60
C ASP A 66 -24.34 12.54 -6.47
N ASP A 67 -23.31 12.77 -7.28
CA ASP A 67 -23.20 13.93 -8.18
C ASP A 67 -23.68 13.61 -9.59
N GLN A 68 -24.11 12.39 -9.86
CA GLN A 68 -24.50 11.89 -11.17
C GLN A 68 -23.45 12.24 -12.25
N SER A 69 -22.19 11.93 -11.96
CA SER A 69 -21.06 12.18 -12.86
C SER A 69 -20.10 11.01 -12.97
N LEU A 70 -19.37 10.96 -14.08
CA LEU A 70 -18.31 10.00 -14.35
C LEU A 70 -17.02 10.76 -14.64
N SER A 71 -15.93 10.35 -14.01
CA SER A 71 -14.58 10.73 -14.43
C SER A 71 -14.03 9.69 -15.39
N LEU A 72 -13.62 10.12 -16.57
CA LEU A 72 -13.22 9.27 -17.68
C LEU A 72 -11.85 9.75 -18.23
N PHE A 73 -11.10 8.83 -18.82
CA PHE A 73 -9.91 9.16 -19.60
C PHE A 73 -10.07 8.70 -21.04
N GLY A 74 -9.86 9.61 -22.00
CA GLY A 74 -9.77 9.26 -23.40
C GLY A 74 -8.58 8.37 -23.68
N ILE A 75 -8.77 7.27 -24.43
CA ILE A 75 -7.70 6.31 -24.71
C ILE A 75 -6.65 6.91 -25.66
N GLU A 76 -7.09 7.62 -26.71
CA GLU A 76 -6.19 8.15 -27.74
C GLU A 76 -5.39 9.37 -27.29
N GLY A 77 -6.06 10.33 -26.67
CA GLY A 77 -5.47 11.63 -26.27
C GLY A 77 -5.08 11.72 -24.80
N LYS A 78 -5.44 10.69 -24.00
CA LYS A 78 -5.26 10.66 -22.54
C LYS A 78 -5.83 11.88 -21.81
N GLU A 79 -6.79 12.57 -22.42
CA GLU A 79 -7.49 13.69 -21.80
C GLU A 79 -8.45 13.20 -20.73
N ALA A 80 -8.45 13.88 -19.58
CA ALA A 80 -9.44 13.68 -18.54
C ALA A 80 -10.76 14.36 -18.93
N MET A 81 -11.88 13.70 -18.67
CA MET A 81 -13.23 14.17 -18.95
C MET A 81 -14.13 13.89 -17.77
N ASP A 82 -14.77 14.90 -17.21
CA ASP A 82 -15.83 14.74 -16.23
C ASP A 82 -17.17 15.03 -16.92
N LEU A 83 -18.02 14.01 -17.01
CA LEU A 83 -19.29 14.08 -17.71
C LEU A 83 -20.44 13.78 -16.75
N SER A 84 -21.45 14.67 -16.73
CA SER A 84 -22.70 14.40 -16.01
C SER A 84 -23.56 13.41 -16.77
N TYR A 85 -24.35 12.61 -16.05
CA TYR A 85 -25.35 11.72 -16.62
C TYR A 85 -26.69 11.89 -15.90
N ASP A 86 -27.78 11.44 -16.53
CA ASP A 86 -29.11 11.44 -15.92
C ASP A 86 -29.95 10.26 -16.43
N GLY A 87 -31.24 10.24 -16.08
CA GLY A 87 -32.15 9.17 -16.48
C GLY A 87 -32.40 9.01 -17.97
N THR A 88 -31.88 9.93 -18.82
CA THR A 88 -31.95 9.82 -20.29
C THR A 88 -30.64 9.28 -20.90
N THR A 89 -29.59 9.17 -20.09
CA THR A 89 -28.32 8.60 -20.53
C THR A 89 -28.47 7.10 -20.80
N ILE A 90 -28.04 6.66 -21.97
CA ILE A 90 -28.08 5.27 -22.37
C ILE A 90 -26.84 4.57 -21.84
N ILE A 91 -27.01 3.55 -20.99
CA ILE A 91 -25.92 2.77 -20.42
C ILE A 91 -26.12 1.31 -20.86
N GLN A 92 -25.11 0.74 -21.54
CA GLN A 92 -25.20 -0.58 -22.16
C GLN A 92 -23.96 -1.43 -21.87
N ASP A 93 -24.20 -2.73 -21.76
CA ASP A 93 -23.13 -3.73 -21.73
C ASP A 93 -22.48 -3.89 -23.13
N LYS A 94 -21.45 -4.73 -23.21
CA LYS A 94 -20.74 -5.04 -24.46
C LYS A 94 -21.58 -5.71 -25.55
N TYR A 95 -22.81 -6.13 -25.26
CA TYR A 95 -23.75 -6.72 -26.19
C TYR A 95 -24.88 -5.77 -26.57
N GLY A 96 -24.85 -4.53 -26.06
CA GLY A 96 -25.88 -3.52 -26.27
C GLY A 96 -27.12 -3.70 -25.39
N SER A 97 -27.08 -4.57 -24.36
CA SER A 97 -28.15 -4.71 -23.40
C SER A 97 -28.11 -3.59 -22.37
N PRO A 98 -29.25 -3.01 -21.98
CA PRO A 98 -29.29 -1.99 -20.94
C PRO A 98 -28.69 -2.49 -19.62
N MET A 99 -27.88 -1.64 -18.97
CA MET A 99 -27.32 -1.89 -17.64
C MET A 99 -27.47 -0.66 -16.73
N SER A 100 -27.33 -0.86 -15.42
CA SER A 100 -27.32 0.22 -14.45
C SER A 100 -25.93 0.85 -14.37
N ILE A 101 -25.89 2.14 -14.00
CA ILE A 101 -24.61 2.85 -13.72
C ILE A 101 -23.78 2.12 -12.66
N ALA A 102 -24.40 1.57 -11.63
CA ALA A 102 -23.75 0.79 -10.56
C ALA A 102 -23.09 -0.52 -11.03
N GLN A 103 -23.29 -0.92 -12.28
CA GLN A 103 -22.62 -2.06 -12.89
C GLN A 103 -21.36 -1.69 -13.65
N LEU A 104 -21.15 -0.39 -13.94
CA LEU A 104 -19.86 0.09 -14.41
C LEU A 104 -18.82 -0.06 -13.30
N LYS A 105 -17.60 -0.34 -13.67
CA LYS A 105 -16.50 -0.50 -12.74
C LYS A 105 -15.31 0.37 -13.14
N GLU A 106 -14.56 0.78 -12.16
CA GLU A 106 -13.26 1.43 -12.36
C GLU A 106 -12.38 0.57 -13.28
N GLY A 107 -11.72 1.20 -14.23
CA GLY A 107 -10.90 0.55 -15.24
C GLY A 107 -11.67 0.03 -16.46
N ASP A 108 -13.00 0.02 -16.48
CA ASP A 108 -13.77 -0.44 -17.63
C ASP A 108 -13.44 0.36 -18.89
N ILE A 109 -13.37 -0.35 -20.02
CA ILE A 109 -13.15 0.22 -21.34
C ILE A 109 -14.48 0.38 -22.04
N ALA A 110 -14.83 1.59 -22.46
CA ALA A 110 -16.13 1.91 -23.01
C ALA A 110 -16.03 2.87 -24.22
N GLU A 111 -17.08 2.85 -25.03
CA GLU A 111 -17.34 3.84 -26.09
C GLU A 111 -18.43 4.80 -25.60
N ILE A 112 -18.19 6.10 -25.74
CA ILE A 112 -19.15 7.11 -25.31
C ILE A 112 -19.59 8.02 -26.46
N THR A 113 -20.83 8.54 -26.33
CA THR A 113 -21.28 9.73 -27.05
C THR A 113 -21.62 10.80 -26.04
N TYR A 114 -21.20 12.04 -26.29
CA TYR A 114 -21.34 13.12 -25.34
C TYR A 114 -21.46 14.49 -26.00
N SER A 115 -21.93 15.46 -25.23
CA SER A 115 -21.89 16.86 -25.59
C SER A 115 -20.70 17.53 -24.92
N LYS A 116 -19.72 17.95 -25.69
CA LYS A 116 -18.54 18.65 -25.18
C LYS A 116 -18.90 20.02 -24.58
N GLU A 117 -19.87 20.70 -25.19
CA GLU A 117 -20.30 22.03 -24.74
C GLU A 117 -21.04 21.97 -23.39
N LEU A 118 -21.84 20.93 -23.16
CA LEU A 118 -22.63 20.77 -21.95
C LEU A 118 -21.95 19.92 -20.87
N GLY A 119 -20.82 19.28 -21.17
CA GLY A 119 -20.19 18.32 -20.27
C GLY A 119 -21.13 17.17 -19.90
N ARG A 120 -21.92 16.67 -20.87
CA ARG A 120 -22.99 15.72 -20.60
C ARG A 120 -22.84 14.47 -21.45
N LEU A 121 -23.03 13.32 -20.78
CA LEU A 121 -22.99 12.00 -21.37
C LEU A 121 -24.33 11.67 -22.03
N GLY A 122 -24.32 11.27 -23.29
CA GLY A 122 -25.49 10.78 -24.01
C GLY A 122 -25.63 9.26 -23.91
N ALA A 123 -24.55 8.56 -24.18
CA ALA A 123 -24.49 7.11 -24.03
C ALA A 123 -23.11 6.64 -23.62
N ILE A 124 -23.06 5.51 -22.92
CA ILE A 124 -21.85 4.73 -22.62
C ILE A 124 -22.15 3.24 -22.88
N THR A 125 -21.29 2.61 -23.66
CA THR A 125 -21.38 1.18 -23.99
C THR A 125 -20.05 0.52 -23.69
N LEU A 126 -20.03 -0.55 -22.90
CA LEU A 126 -18.82 -1.32 -22.64
C LEU A 126 -18.26 -1.88 -23.94
N SER A 127 -16.95 -1.80 -24.12
CA SER A 127 -16.28 -2.23 -25.34
C SER A 127 -16.41 -3.74 -25.55
N GLY A 128 -16.90 -4.15 -26.73
CA GLY A 128 -17.18 -5.55 -27.05
C GLY A 128 -15.95 -6.44 -27.17
N ASP A 129 -14.77 -5.86 -27.43
CA ASP A 129 -13.48 -6.52 -27.57
C ASP A 129 -12.61 -6.41 -26.29
N ALA A 130 -13.12 -5.77 -25.26
CA ALA A 130 -12.43 -5.67 -23.97
C ALA A 130 -12.53 -6.96 -23.16
N TRP A 131 -11.41 -7.32 -22.53
CA TRP A 131 -11.34 -8.36 -21.50
C TRP A 131 -11.05 -7.74 -20.13
N ARG A 132 -11.45 -8.45 -19.07
CA ARG A 132 -11.27 -8.04 -17.67
C ARG A 132 -10.88 -9.26 -16.83
N TYR A 133 -9.78 -9.15 -16.07
CA TYR A 133 -9.32 -10.15 -15.12
C TYR A 133 -9.30 -9.54 -13.72
N GLU A 134 -10.15 -10.03 -12.84
CA GLU A 134 -10.34 -9.53 -11.47
C GLU A 134 -9.62 -10.43 -10.46
N GLY A 135 -9.27 -9.86 -9.30
CA GLY A 135 -8.72 -10.60 -8.17
C GLY A 135 -7.34 -11.18 -8.42
N ILE A 136 -6.53 -10.52 -9.23
CA ILE A 136 -5.21 -11.03 -9.62
C ILE A 136 -4.19 -10.67 -8.54
N ALA A 137 -3.72 -11.68 -7.80
CA ALA A 137 -2.66 -11.57 -6.79
C ALA A 137 -1.29 -12.06 -7.32
N LYS A 138 -1.25 -12.72 -8.51
CA LYS A 138 -0.01 -13.21 -9.10
C LYS A 138 0.25 -12.53 -10.45
N TYR A 139 1.12 -11.57 -10.42
CA TYR A 139 1.54 -10.79 -11.59
C TYR A 139 3.01 -10.38 -11.46
N SER A 140 3.60 -9.97 -12.58
CA SER A 140 4.96 -9.42 -12.59
C SER A 140 5.07 -8.37 -13.69
N PHE A 141 5.48 -7.15 -13.31
CA PHE A 141 5.75 -6.07 -14.26
C PHE A 141 7.18 -6.17 -14.80
N ASN A 142 7.32 -6.11 -16.12
CA ASN A 142 8.63 -5.99 -16.76
C ASN A 142 8.70 -4.64 -17.48
N GLN A 143 9.21 -3.65 -16.76
CA GLN A 143 9.36 -2.29 -17.28
C GLN A 143 10.35 -2.22 -18.46
N GLY A 144 11.37 -3.09 -18.50
CA GLY A 144 12.39 -3.08 -19.53
C GLY A 144 11.87 -3.41 -20.93
N ASN A 145 10.82 -4.21 -21.04
CA ASN A 145 10.20 -4.58 -22.33
C ASN A 145 8.75 -4.10 -22.50
N GLY A 146 8.22 -3.34 -21.54
CA GLY A 146 6.86 -2.82 -21.58
C GLY A 146 5.81 -3.95 -21.55
N SER A 147 5.92 -4.90 -20.63
CA SER A 147 4.97 -5.99 -20.47
C SER A 147 4.63 -6.30 -19.03
N VAL A 148 3.51 -6.96 -18.83
CA VAL A 148 3.10 -7.55 -17.57
C VAL A 148 2.74 -9.02 -17.79
N THR A 149 3.19 -9.87 -16.88
CA THR A 149 2.78 -11.28 -16.82
C THR A 149 1.64 -11.42 -15.83
N ILE A 150 0.53 -12.00 -16.25
CA ILE A 150 -0.66 -12.27 -15.43
C ILE A 150 -0.84 -13.78 -15.40
N GLY A 151 -0.60 -14.39 -14.25
CA GLY A 151 -0.52 -15.85 -14.17
C GLY A 151 0.63 -16.40 -15.03
N ASP A 152 0.29 -17.09 -16.12
CA ASP A 152 1.28 -17.69 -17.04
C ASP A 152 1.32 -16.97 -18.41
N GLU A 153 0.51 -15.92 -18.60
CA GLU A 153 0.39 -15.21 -19.88
C GLU A 153 1.03 -13.82 -19.82
N SER A 154 1.71 -13.42 -20.89
CA SER A 154 2.36 -12.10 -20.99
C SER A 154 1.57 -11.17 -21.91
N TYR A 155 1.32 -9.96 -21.44
CA TYR A 155 0.60 -8.90 -22.13
C TYR A 155 1.50 -7.69 -22.32
N GLY A 156 1.34 -7.01 -23.46
CA GLY A 156 1.97 -5.71 -23.68
C GLY A 156 1.35 -4.64 -22.77
N MET A 157 2.17 -3.69 -22.32
CA MET A 157 1.76 -2.60 -21.47
C MET A 157 2.54 -1.33 -21.85
N GLU A 158 1.87 -0.20 -21.94
CA GLU A 158 2.55 1.10 -22.10
C GLU A 158 3.10 1.56 -20.74
N SER A 159 4.19 2.35 -20.78
CA SER A 159 4.79 2.91 -19.55
C SER A 159 3.85 3.83 -18.78
N ASP A 160 2.87 4.42 -19.46
CA ASP A 160 1.85 5.32 -18.94
C ASP A 160 0.44 4.69 -19.01
N VAL A 161 0.35 3.38 -18.76
CA VAL A 161 -0.90 2.64 -18.63
C VAL A 161 -1.77 3.30 -17.54
N PHE A 162 -3.07 3.42 -17.80
CA PHE A 162 -3.99 3.97 -16.82
C PHE A 162 -4.06 3.08 -15.58
N THR A 163 -3.66 3.61 -14.45
CA THR A 163 -3.63 2.88 -13.17
C THR A 163 -4.41 3.64 -12.13
N PHE A 164 -5.29 2.94 -11.41
CA PHE A 164 -6.20 3.54 -10.44
C PHE A 164 -6.15 2.82 -9.10
N SER A 165 -6.33 3.59 -8.03
CA SER A 165 -6.55 3.09 -6.68
C SER A 165 -7.63 3.93 -6.01
N ALA A 166 -8.75 3.31 -5.63
CA ALA A 166 -9.90 3.98 -5.00
C ALA A 166 -10.38 5.23 -5.78
N GLY A 167 -10.56 5.11 -7.09
CA GLY A 167 -11.03 6.18 -7.97
C GLY A 167 -10.00 7.26 -8.30
N ARG A 168 -8.75 7.09 -7.90
CA ARG A 168 -7.66 8.05 -8.14
C ARG A 168 -6.60 7.47 -9.06
N PRO A 169 -6.09 8.25 -10.04
CA PRO A 169 -4.96 7.81 -10.82
C PRO A 169 -3.69 7.74 -9.96
N ILE A 170 -2.94 6.67 -10.12
CA ILE A 170 -1.65 6.45 -9.46
C ILE A 170 -0.60 6.05 -10.50
N ASP A 171 0.68 6.11 -10.13
CA ASP A 171 1.75 5.54 -10.96
C ASP A 171 1.84 4.02 -10.73
N VAL A 172 2.10 3.26 -11.79
CA VAL A 172 2.22 1.79 -11.72
C VAL A 172 3.34 1.34 -10.77
N SER A 173 4.36 2.17 -10.55
CA SER A 173 5.44 1.90 -9.59
C SER A 173 5.01 1.91 -8.13
N GLN A 174 3.82 2.45 -7.83
CA GLN A 174 3.23 2.42 -6.48
C GLN A 174 2.50 1.11 -6.17
N ILE A 175 2.38 0.22 -7.14
CA ILE A 175 1.82 -1.12 -6.93
C ILE A 175 2.91 -2.01 -6.37
N ILE A 176 2.65 -2.64 -5.24
CA ILE A 176 3.55 -3.62 -4.64
C ILE A 176 3.03 -5.05 -4.80
N HIS A 177 3.90 -6.03 -4.61
CA HIS A 177 3.57 -7.45 -4.83
C HIS A 177 2.45 -8.00 -3.94
N GLN A 178 2.09 -7.30 -2.86
CA GLN A 178 1.02 -7.68 -1.95
C GLN A 178 -0.36 -7.21 -2.41
N ASP A 179 -0.41 -6.28 -3.38
CA ASP A 179 -1.68 -5.73 -3.87
C ASP A 179 -2.41 -6.74 -4.75
N VAL A 180 -3.73 -6.71 -4.71
CA VAL A 180 -4.59 -7.48 -5.60
C VAL A 180 -5.15 -6.56 -6.67
N LEU A 181 -5.01 -6.96 -7.93
CA LEU A 181 -5.28 -6.12 -9.07
C LEU A 181 -6.41 -6.64 -9.94
N THR A 182 -7.08 -5.71 -10.61
CA THR A 182 -7.90 -5.96 -11.78
C THR A 182 -7.20 -5.40 -13.01
N PHE A 183 -7.07 -6.21 -14.05
CA PHE A 183 -6.53 -5.80 -15.34
C PHE A 183 -7.63 -5.76 -16.39
N ASN A 184 -7.67 -4.68 -17.18
CA ASN A 184 -8.52 -4.56 -18.34
C ASN A 184 -7.67 -4.32 -19.59
N GLY A 185 -8.07 -4.91 -20.70
CA GLY A 185 -7.32 -4.75 -21.93
C GLY A 185 -8.10 -5.11 -23.18
N LYS A 186 -7.44 -4.93 -24.33
CA LYS A 186 -7.92 -5.33 -25.64
C LYS A 186 -6.84 -6.15 -26.34
N GLY A 187 -7.24 -7.28 -26.97
CA GLY A 187 -6.27 -8.17 -27.61
C GLY A 187 -5.20 -8.63 -26.62
N ASN A 188 -3.93 -8.43 -26.95
CA ASN A 188 -2.79 -8.78 -26.09
C ASN A 188 -2.18 -7.56 -25.37
N LYS A 189 -2.98 -6.55 -25.04
CA LYS A 189 -2.50 -5.31 -24.41
C LYS A 189 -3.35 -4.94 -23.21
N VAL A 190 -2.70 -4.66 -22.09
CA VAL A 190 -3.33 -4.04 -20.91
C VAL A 190 -3.55 -2.56 -21.19
N MET A 191 -4.76 -2.07 -20.94
CA MET A 191 -5.18 -0.68 -21.14
C MET A 191 -5.40 0.04 -19.83
N SER A 192 -5.84 -0.69 -18.79
CA SER A 192 -5.99 -0.14 -17.43
C SER A 192 -5.72 -1.18 -16.37
N ILE A 193 -5.28 -0.71 -15.21
CA ILE A 193 -5.03 -1.48 -13.99
C ILE A 193 -5.79 -0.80 -12.86
N THR A 194 -6.49 -1.58 -12.05
CA THR A 194 -7.18 -1.08 -10.86
C THR A 194 -6.71 -1.86 -9.64
N VAL A 195 -6.30 -1.17 -8.59
CA VAL A 195 -5.96 -1.80 -7.31
C VAL A 195 -7.27 -2.16 -6.59
N GLU A 196 -7.57 -3.45 -6.54
CA GLU A 196 -8.77 -3.99 -5.93
C GLU A 196 -8.63 -4.08 -4.41
N GLN A 197 -7.51 -4.65 -3.95
CA GLN A 197 -7.07 -4.61 -2.57
C GLN A 197 -5.65 -4.02 -2.54
N GLY A 198 -5.51 -2.89 -1.88
CA GLY A 198 -4.23 -2.20 -1.73
C GLY A 198 -3.58 -2.53 -0.39
N HIS A 199 -2.61 -1.75 -0.02
CA HIS A 199 -1.88 -1.86 1.24
C HIS A 199 -1.98 -0.57 2.07
N GLY A 200 -1.67 -0.70 3.34
CA GLY A 200 -1.45 0.38 4.29
C GLY A 200 -0.26 0.04 5.19
N TYR A 201 -0.13 0.72 6.28
CA TYR A 201 1.07 0.66 7.11
C TYR A 201 0.69 0.45 8.57
N LEU A 202 1.47 -0.37 9.29
CA LEU A 202 1.39 -0.55 10.72
C LEU A 202 2.69 -0.06 11.36
N GLU A 203 2.56 0.88 12.28
CA GLU A 203 3.62 1.42 13.12
C GLU A 203 3.41 0.91 14.55
N LEU A 204 4.48 0.46 15.19
CA LEU A 204 4.47 0.15 16.62
C LEU A 204 4.96 1.38 17.38
N ILE A 205 4.30 1.73 18.46
CA ILE A 205 4.72 2.81 19.35
C ILE A 205 4.80 2.31 20.79
N ASN A 206 5.77 2.81 21.57
CA ASN A 206 6.09 2.35 22.92
C ASN A 206 6.40 0.83 22.95
N ASP A 207 7.21 0.38 21.98
CA ASP A 207 7.51 -1.03 21.71
C ASP A 207 8.81 -1.54 22.39
N GLU A 208 9.43 -0.73 23.26
CA GLU A 208 10.73 -1.02 23.90
C GLU A 208 10.75 -2.36 24.63
N ALA A 209 9.60 -2.76 25.21
CA ALA A 209 9.44 -4.02 25.92
C ALA A 209 9.48 -5.26 25.00
N LEU A 210 9.30 -5.06 23.71
CA LEU A 210 9.16 -6.13 22.71
C LEU A 210 10.30 -6.16 21.70
N LEU A 211 11.26 -5.24 21.79
CA LEU A 211 12.41 -5.19 20.86
C LEU A 211 13.15 -6.53 20.84
N GLY A 212 13.40 -7.05 19.62
CA GLY A 212 13.99 -8.36 19.41
C GLY A 212 13.02 -9.53 19.51
N GLY A 213 11.79 -9.30 19.99
CA GLY A 213 10.68 -10.25 19.94
C GLY A 213 10.10 -10.41 18.53
N TRP A 214 8.91 -10.99 18.45
CA TRP A 214 8.26 -11.32 17.18
C TRP A 214 6.87 -10.69 17.09
N ILE A 215 6.55 -10.20 15.89
CA ILE A 215 5.20 -9.80 15.50
C ILE A 215 4.69 -10.77 14.43
N GLU A 216 3.47 -11.26 14.62
CA GLU A 216 2.74 -12.11 13.67
C GLU A 216 1.40 -11.43 13.35
N ILE A 217 1.14 -11.20 12.06
CA ILE A 217 -0.07 -10.51 11.59
C ILE A 217 -0.89 -11.48 10.73
N GLY A 218 -1.87 -12.11 11.34
CA GLY A 218 -2.69 -13.13 10.71
C GLY A 218 -1.83 -14.23 10.08
N GLN A 219 -2.02 -14.51 8.79
CA GLN A 219 -1.17 -15.41 7.99
C GLN A 219 -0.32 -14.63 6.97
N THR A 220 -0.26 -13.32 7.10
CA THR A 220 0.31 -12.42 6.10
C THR A 220 1.78 -12.14 6.36
N LEU A 221 2.16 -11.90 7.61
CA LEU A 221 3.50 -11.48 7.97
C LEU A 221 3.93 -12.08 9.31
N ILE A 222 5.19 -12.52 9.38
CA ILE A 222 5.91 -12.80 10.62
C ILE A 222 7.24 -12.07 10.51
N SER A 223 7.56 -11.22 11.48
CA SER A 223 8.80 -10.43 11.50
C SER A 223 9.34 -10.28 12.91
N GLN A 224 10.65 -10.08 13.02
CA GLN A 224 11.26 -9.68 14.28
C GLN A 224 11.00 -8.19 14.51
N ILE A 225 10.69 -7.81 15.75
CA ILE A 225 10.42 -6.41 16.11
C ILE A 225 11.77 -5.68 16.19
N ALA A 226 11.90 -4.64 15.36
CA ALA A 226 13.05 -3.75 15.31
C ALA A 226 12.63 -2.32 15.69
N PRO A 227 13.56 -1.49 16.18
CA PRO A 227 13.24 -0.10 16.47
C PRO A 227 12.68 0.65 15.27
N ASP A 228 11.69 1.51 15.52
CA ASP A 228 11.11 2.41 14.52
C ASP A 228 10.62 1.73 13.23
N MET A 229 10.23 0.44 13.28
CA MET A 229 9.78 -0.29 12.11
C MET A 229 8.41 0.21 11.60
N LEU A 230 8.24 0.20 10.29
CA LEU A 230 6.97 0.49 9.61
C LEU A 230 6.61 -0.68 8.70
N LEU A 231 5.59 -1.45 9.08
CA LEU A 231 5.18 -2.65 8.37
C LEU A 231 4.20 -2.31 7.25
N THR A 232 4.51 -2.74 6.03
CA THR A 232 3.60 -2.64 4.89
C THR A 232 2.72 -3.89 4.84
N ILE A 233 1.39 -3.71 4.92
CA ILE A 233 0.41 -4.79 5.10
C ILE A 233 -0.78 -4.56 4.17
N PRO A 234 -1.35 -5.59 3.52
CA PRO A 234 -2.60 -5.44 2.76
C PRO A 234 -3.70 -4.82 3.63
N GLU A 235 -4.55 -3.98 3.03
CA GLU A 235 -5.70 -3.43 3.75
C GLU A 235 -6.62 -4.55 4.24
N GLY A 236 -7.15 -4.40 5.46
CA GLY A 236 -7.99 -5.42 6.10
C GLY A 236 -7.96 -5.33 7.61
N SER A 237 -8.68 -6.25 8.26
CA SER A 237 -8.68 -6.39 9.72
C SER A 237 -7.89 -7.64 10.11
N TYR A 238 -6.99 -7.48 11.06
CA TYR A 238 -6.05 -8.52 11.48
C TYR A 238 -6.00 -8.64 13.00
N THR A 239 -5.78 -9.87 13.47
CA THR A 239 -5.29 -10.10 14.82
C THR A 239 -3.77 -10.14 14.76
N VAL A 240 -3.13 -9.24 15.49
CA VAL A 240 -1.68 -9.14 15.65
C VAL A 240 -1.29 -9.86 16.93
N ARG A 241 -0.36 -10.78 16.84
CA ARG A 241 0.27 -11.43 17.96
C ARG A 241 1.68 -10.88 18.15
N LEU A 242 1.99 -10.50 19.37
CA LEU A 242 3.27 -9.96 19.80
C LEU A 242 3.86 -10.90 20.83
N SER A 243 5.08 -11.37 20.62
CA SER A 243 5.71 -12.32 21.52
C SER A 243 7.19 -12.03 21.74
N SER A 244 7.62 -12.15 22.98
CA SER A 244 9.01 -12.18 23.41
C SER A 244 9.22 -13.34 24.41
N GLU A 245 10.36 -13.39 25.11
CA GLU A 245 10.60 -14.42 26.11
C GLU A 245 9.57 -14.42 27.24
N GLU A 246 9.06 -13.23 27.60
CA GLU A 246 8.18 -13.04 28.76
C GLU A 246 6.79 -12.52 28.41
N ILE A 247 6.55 -12.14 27.13
CA ILE A 247 5.32 -11.50 26.66
C ILE A 247 4.71 -12.32 25.54
N ASP A 248 3.40 -12.58 25.62
CA ASP A 248 2.58 -13.17 24.56
C ASP A 248 1.22 -12.48 24.57
N GLU A 249 1.08 -11.48 23.70
CA GLU A 249 -0.08 -10.59 23.63
C GLU A 249 -0.72 -10.60 22.27
N THR A 250 -2.02 -10.32 22.23
CA THR A 250 -2.77 -10.18 20.97
C THR A 250 -3.55 -8.89 20.94
N ARG A 251 -3.58 -8.25 19.76
CA ARG A 251 -4.32 -7.02 19.49
C ARG A 251 -5.03 -7.14 18.15
N ASP A 252 -6.21 -6.53 18.05
CA ASP A 252 -6.91 -6.42 16.76
C ASP A 252 -6.60 -5.05 16.15
N VAL A 253 -6.22 -5.04 14.88
CA VAL A 253 -5.94 -3.82 14.12
C VAL A 253 -6.70 -3.81 12.81
N THR A 254 -7.04 -2.63 12.30
CA THR A 254 -7.58 -2.45 10.96
C THR A 254 -6.62 -1.59 10.17
N ILE A 255 -6.13 -2.15 9.06
CA ILE A 255 -5.26 -1.47 8.12
C ILE A 255 -6.11 -0.86 7.02
N GLU A 256 -6.02 0.44 6.86
CA GLU A 256 -6.68 1.19 5.79
C GLU A 256 -5.67 1.50 4.69
N ARG A 257 -6.15 1.48 3.44
CA ARG A 257 -5.34 1.76 2.25
C ARG A 257 -4.65 3.13 2.36
N ASP A 258 -3.35 3.16 2.02
CA ASP A 258 -2.50 4.36 2.02
C ASP A 258 -2.38 5.07 3.38
N LYS A 259 -2.82 4.44 4.50
CA LYS A 259 -2.78 5.05 5.83
C LYS A 259 -1.85 4.32 6.78
N ILE A 260 -1.32 5.07 7.74
CA ILE A 260 -0.57 4.52 8.85
C ILE A 260 -1.55 4.26 10.01
N THR A 261 -1.55 3.04 10.50
CA THR A 261 -2.21 2.62 11.73
C THR A 261 -1.15 2.49 12.81
N SER A 262 -1.27 3.23 13.91
CA SER A 262 -0.35 3.13 15.04
C SER A 262 -0.90 2.16 16.08
N LEU A 263 -0.12 1.17 16.46
CA LEU A 263 -0.43 0.23 17.54
C LEU A 263 0.40 0.63 18.77
N ASP A 264 -0.29 1.17 19.78
CA ASP A 264 0.32 1.57 21.04
C ASP A 264 0.49 0.36 21.97
N LEU A 265 1.72 0.11 22.41
CA LEU A 265 2.12 -1.02 23.25
C LEU A 265 2.57 -0.58 24.66
N GLY A 266 2.38 0.70 25.01
CA GLY A 266 2.79 1.27 26.29
C GLY A 266 1.99 0.74 27.49
N ASP A 267 0.94 -0.05 27.27
CA ASP A 267 0.20 -0.76 28.32
C ASP A 267 0.79 -2.13 28.66
N ILE A 268 1.80 -2.60 27.90
CA ILE A 268 2.45 -3.87 28.14
C ILE A 268 3.48 -3.70 29.27
N GLU A 269 3.22 -4.34 30.39
CA GLU A 269 4.15 -4.37 31.52
C GLU A 269 5.10 -5.57 31.37
N ILE A 270 6.41 -5.29 31.40
CA ILE A 270 7.41 -6.36 31.50
C ILE A 270 7.35 -6.89 32.93
N PRO A 271 7.09 -8.20 33.17
CA PRO A 271 7.21 -8.77 34.49
C PRO A 271 8.59 -8.46 35.06
N ALA A 272 8.65 -7.92 36.28
CA ALA A 272 9.94 -7.69 36.92
C ALA A 272 10.65 -9.05 37.03
N PRO A 273 11.88 -9.21 36.51
CA PRO A 273 12.58 -10.50 36.57
C PRO A 273 12.70 -10.92 38.02
N GLU A 274 12.33 -12.20 38.30
CA GLU A 274 12.58 -12.79 39.58
C GLU A 274 14.09 -12.70 39.84
N SER A 275 14.48 -12.27 41.05
CA SER A 275 15.89 -11.99 41.36
C SER A 275 16.30 -12.68 42.68
N GLY A 276 17.52 -13.15 42.69
CA GLY A 276 18.20 -13.62 43.91
C GLY A 276 19.22 -12.59 44.43
N VAL A 277 19.67 -12.78 45.63
CA VAL A 277 20.68 -11.94 46.28
C VAL A 277 22.04 -12.67 46.26
N VAL A 278 23.07 -11.99 45.73
CA VAL A 278 24.42 -12.51 45.63
C VAL A 278 25.39 -11.66 46.45
N ILE A 279 26.21 -12.26 47.27
CA ILE A 279 27.30 -11.65 48.02
C ILE A 279 28.61 -12.12 47.43
N PHE A 280 29.49 -11.19 47.10
CA PHE A 280 30.82 -11.46 46.52
C PHE A 280 31.90 -11.32 47.58
N GLU A 281 32.69 -12.36 47.83
CA GLU A 281 33.92 -12.35 48.64
C GLU A 281 35.12 -12.54 47.70
N ILE A 282 35.77 -11.43 47.31
CA ILE A 282 36.82 -11.44 46.29
C ILE A 282 38.18 -11.11 46.92
N THR A 283 39.20 -11.84 46.55
CA THR A 283 40.62 -11.57 46.94
C THR A 283 41.43 -11.38 45.67
N PRO A 284 42.18 -10.27 45.50
CA PRO A 284 42.29 -9.14 46.44
C PRO A 284 41.03 -8.26 46.47
N ASN A 285 40.78 -7.59 47.59
CA ASN A 285 39.55 -6.81 47.83
C ASN A 285 39.42 -5.53 46.97
N ASN A 286 40.45 -5.21 46.17
CA ASN A 286 40.43 -4.11 45.20
C ASN A 286 40.12 -4.61 43.77
N ALA A 287 39.75 -5.86 43.60
CA ALA A 287 39.36 -6.37 42.31
C ALA A 287 38.06 -5.73 41.82
N THR A 288 37.98 -5.50 40.50
CA THR A 288 36.78 -5.12 39.81
C THR A 288 36.00 -6.34 39.41
N VAL A 289 34.73 -6.39 39.67
CA VAL A 289 33.86 -7.51 39.33
C VAL A 289 32.87 -7.10 38.27
N SER A 290 32.68 -7.90 37.26
CA SER A 290 31.62 -7.81 36.29
C SER A 290 30.77 -9.08 36.28
N VAL A 291 29.47 -8.91 36.06
CA VAL A 291 28.51 -9.98 35.84
C VAL A 291 27.92 -9.79 34.46
N ASP A 292 27.99 -10.81 33.60
CA ASP A 292 27.54 -10.76 32.21
C ASP A 292 28.11 -9.56 31.43
N ASN A 293 29.38 -9.22 31.68
CA ASN A 293 30.12 -8.07 31.16
C ASN A 293 29.70 -6.69 31.72
N GLU A 294 28.75 -6.61 32.65
CA GLU A 294 28.39 -5.38 33.35
C GLU A 294 29.13 -5.25 34.69
N SER A 295 29.77 -4.11 34.92
CA SER A 295 30.51 -3.86 36.18
C SER A 295 29.56 -3.71 37.36
N VAL A 296 29.78 -4.50 38.40
CA VAL A 296 28.96 -4.50 39.63
C VAL A 296 29.75 -4.02 40.83
N LYS A 297 29.05 -3.33 41.78
CA LYS A 297 29.65 -2.92 43.07
C LYS A 297 29.44 -4.02 44.10
N THR A 298 30.51 -4.70 44.42
CA THR A 298 30.49 -5.83 45.37
C THR A 298 30.55 -5.48 46.84
N THR A 299 30.61 -4.17 47.16
CA THR A 299 30.62 -3.65 48.54
C THR A 299 29.32 -3.98 49.30
N TYR A 300 28.23 -4.18 48.54
CA TYR A 300 26.90 -4.55 49.07
C TYR A 300 26.39 -5.77 48.35
N PRO A 301 25.44 -6.50 48.95
CA PRO A 301 24.75 -7.59 48.21
C PRO A 301 24.16 -7.09 46.91
N VAL A 302 24.40 -7.84 45.84
CA VAL A 302 23.96 -7.54 44.46
C VAL A 302 22.70 -8.36 44.15
N ARG A 303 21.67 -7.75 43.53
CA ARG A 303 20.53 -8.46 42.99
C ARG A 303 20.82 -8.84 41.55
N LEU A 304 20.70 -10.13 41.23
CA LEU A 304 20.82 -10.67 39.89
C LEU A 304 19.52 -11.39 39.52
N SER A 305 19.18 -11.45 38.26
CA SER A 305 18.06 -12.25 37.75
C SER A 305 18.27 -13.75 38.12
N LEU A 306 17.19 -14.53 38.10
CA LEU A 306 17.34 -15.98 38.21
C LEU A 306 18.01 -16.52 36.96
N GLY A 307 18.87 -17.53 37.11
CA GLY A 307 19.54 -18.13 35.95
C GLY A 307 21.05 -18.28 36.13
N LEU A 308 21.73 -18.57 35.04
CA LEU A 308 23.17 -18.74 34.97
C LEU A 308 23.83 -17.40 34.59
N HIS A 309 24.75 -16.93 35.41
CA HIS A 309 25.50 -15.69 35.19
C HIS A 309 26.98 -15.95 35.11
N MET A 310 27.68 -15.27 34.23
CA MET A 310 29.15 -15.31 34.18
C MET A 310 29.70 -14.18 35.03
N VAL A 311 30.43 -14.51 36.08
CA VAL A 311 31.12 -13.56 36.95
C VAL A 311 32.59 -13.52 36.58
N THR A 312 33.10 -12.31 36.27
CA THR A 312 34.53 -12.09 36.01
C THR A 312 35.10 -11.12 37.02
N ALA A 313 36.18 -11.52 37.68
CA ALA A 313 36.93 -10.67 38.60
C ALA A 313 38.33 -10.34 38.04
N GLU A 314 38.73 -9.08 38.11
CA GLU A 314 39.99 -8.57 37.59
C GLU A 314 40.65 -7.65 38.60
N ALA A 315 41.96 -7.81 38.78
CA ALA A 315 42.80 -6.91 39.58
C ALA A 315 44.16 -6.67 38.95
N SER A 316 44.70 -5.47 39.11
CA SER A 316 46.04 -5.15 38.56
C SER A 316 47.12 -6.01 39.20
N GLY A 317 47.86 -6.79 38.38
CA GLY A 317 48.91 -7.69 38.79
C GLY A 317 48.41 -9.11 39.11
N TYR A 318 47.16 -9.40 38.80
CA TYR A 318 46.56 -10.76 38.97
C TYR A 318 45.99 -11.22 37.62
N ASP A 319 45.92 -12.54 37.48
CA ASP A 319 45.17 -13.13 36.35
C ASP A 319 43.69 -12.95 36.56
N SER A 320 42.95 -12.66 35.51
CA SER A 320 41.48 -12.58 35.56
C SER A 320 40.87 -13.96 35.79
N LEU A 321 39.87 -14.01 36.65
CA LEU A 321 39.12 -15.24 36.95
C LEU A 321 37.66 -15.09 36.55
N SER A 322 37.15 -16.03 35.75
CA SER A 322 35.76 -16.07 35.34
C SER A 322 35.14 -17.39 35.80
N GLU A 323 33.96 -17.31 36.41
CA GLU A 323 33.18 -18.46 36.87
C GLU A 323 31.70 -18.26 36.52
N TYR A 324 31.01 -19.38 36.26
CA TYR A 324 29.55 -19.38 36.11
C TYR A 324 28.91 -19.68 37.46
N ILE A 325 27.93 -18.85 37.84
CA ILE A 325 27.12 -19.02 39.04
C ILE A 325 25.65 -19.21 38.65
N GLN A 326 24.95 -20.02 39.41
CA GLN A 326 23.50 -20.24 39.28
C GLN A 326 22.77 -19.46 40.38
N VAL A 327 21.91 -18.53 40.00
CA VAL A 327 21.03 -17.79 40.92
C VAL A 327 19.65 -18.43 40.88
N ASP A 328 19.16 -18.99 41.99
CA ASP A 328 17.87 -19.68 42.09
C ASP A 328 16.80 -18.93 42.91
N GLY A 329 17.18 -17.79 43.54
CA GLY A 329 16.27 -16.94 44.29
C GLY A 329 15.83 -17.44 45.66
N ASN A 330 16.14 -18.69 46.04
CA ASN A 330 15.68 -19.27 47.29
C ASN A 330 16.52 -18.83 48.50
N ASP A 331 17.82 -18.70 48.31
CA ASP A 331 18.78 -18.33 49.36
C ASP A 331 19.77 -17.26 48.87
N THR A 332 20.44 -16.59 49.78
CA THR A 332 21.54 -15.68 49.46
C THR A 332 22.73 -16.51 49.01
N LEU A 333 23.14 -16.35 47.76
CA LEU A 333 24.31 -16.99 47.18
C LEU A 333 25.58 -16.22 47.58
N THR A 334 26.58 -16.93 48.13
CA THR A 334 27.90 -16.32 48.38
C THR A 334 28.91 -16.89 47.39
N VAL A 335 29.45 -15.98 46.57
CA VAL A 335 30.47 -16.27 45.53
C VAL A 335 31.84 -15.89 46.05
N LYS A 336 32.79 -16.83 46.09
CA LYS A 336 34.17 -16.63 46.56
C LYS A 336 35.10 -16.78 45.37
N MET A 337 35.90 -15.71 45.10
CA MET A 337 36.91 -15.76 44.04
C MET A 337 38.26 -15.24 44.54
N ASP A 338 39.26 -16.10 44.47
CA ASP A 338 40.64 -15.80 44.86
C ASP A 338 41.50 -15.71 43.58
N LEU A 339 41.94 -14.50 43.20
CA LEU A 339 42.76 -14.29 42.00
C LEU A 339 44.21 -14.65 42.24
N THR A 340 44.89 -15.17 41.21
CA THR A 340 46.29 -15.55 41.23
C THR A 340 47.16 -14.42 40.70
N GLU A 341 48.31 -14.10 41.39
CA GLU A 341 49.27 -13.07 40.93
C GLU A 341 49.89 -13.44 39.57
N GLN A 342 49.94 -12.46 38.67
CA GLN A 342 50.50 -12.61 37.31
C GLN A 342 51.98 -12.79 37.29
N THR A 343 52.47 -13.85 36.64
CA THR A 343 53.89 -13.98 36.20
C THR A 343 54.00 -13.43 34.77
N THR A 344 54.67 -12.25 34.61
CA THR A 344 54.73 -11.50 33.35
C THR A 344 55.41 -12.27 32.22
N VAL A 345 54.66 -12.48 31.11
CA VAL A 345 55.20 -12.71 29.75
C VAL A 345 54.43 -11.88 28.77
N SER A 346 55.19 -11.06 28.03
CA SER A 346 54.69 -10.10 27.05
C SER A 346 54.47 -10.76 25.69
N GLU A 347 53.30 -10.68 25.10
CA GLU A 347 53.11 -10.98 23.67
C GLU A 347 52.32 -9.87 22.95
N ASN A 348 52.87 -9.50 21.79
CA ASN A 348 52.39 -8.48 20.86
C ASN A 348 51.17 -8.96 20.07
N SER A 349 50.17 -8.13 19.99
CA SER A 349 49.04 -8.29 19.06
C SER A 349 49.24 -7.48 17.78
N ILE A 350 49.04 -8.15 16.64
CA ILE A 350 48.97 -7.57 15.30
C ILE A 350 47.49 -7.47 14.91
N SER A 351 47.04 -6.27 14.68
CA SER A 351 45.77 -6.00 14.04
C SER A 351 45.90 -5.98 12.52
N SER A 352 45.05 -6.71 11.83
CA SER A 352 44.88 -6.61 10.38
C SER A 352 43.49 -6.07 10.08
N ASP A 353 43.44 -4.81 9.69
CA ASP A 353 42.27 -4.21 9.05
C ASP A 353 42.19 -4.75 7.61
N HIS A 354 41.07 -5.41 7.31
CA HIS A 354 40.57 -5.58 5.95
C HIS A 354 39.29 -4.80 5.84
N GLU A 355 39.35 -3.57 5.34
CA GLU A 355 38.20 -2.88 4.77
C GLU A 355 37.87 -3.57 3.45
N SER A 356 36.78 -4.32 3.42
CA SER A 356 36.07 -4.62 2.19
C SER A 356 35.28 -3.36 1.84
N GLU A 357 35.48 -2.78 0.67
CA GLU A 357 34.61 -1.73 0.11
C GLU A 357 33.25 -2.36 -0.13
N GLU A 358 32.34 -2.22 0.82
CA GLU A 358 30.95 -2.63 0.67
C GLU A 358 30.23 -1.64 -0.24
N ALA A 359 29.52 -2.15 -1.27
CA ALA A 359 28.69 -1.33 -2.13
C ALA A 359 27.49 -0.75 -1.35
N HIS A 360 27.04 0.44 -1.72
CA HIS A 360 26.01 1.18 -1.02
C HIS A 360 24.79 1.49 -1.90
N ILE A 361 23.65 1.69 -1.26
CA ILE A 361 22.45 2.29 -1.84
C ILE A 361 22.33 3.71 -1.30
N THR A 362 22.04 4.66 -2.19
CA THR A 362 21.67 6.02 -1.83
C THR A 362 20.24 6.31 -2.29
N ILE A 363 19.40 6.75 -1.38
CA ILE A 363 18.05 7.29 -1.68
C ILE A 363 18.15 8.81 -1.62
N GLU A 364 18.00 9.49 -2.77
CA GLU A 364 18.19 10.95 -2.88
C GLU A 364 16.91 11.75 -2.67
N ALA A 365 15.76 11.23 -3.15
CA ALA A 365 14.48 11.94 -3.13
C ALA A 365 13.33 11.00 -2.80
N PRO A 366 12.21 11.54 -2.24
CA PRO A 366 11.96 12.95 -1.90
C PRO A 366 12.72 13.40 -0.65
N GLU A 367 13.33 14.60 -0.71
CA GLU A 367 14.14 15.14 0.37
C GLU A 367 13.36 15.32 1.67
N GLY A 368 13.93 14.87 2.79
CA GLY A 368 13.34 14.96 4.12
C GLY A 368 12.26 13.93 4.38
N ALA A 369 12.14 12.89 3.54
CA ALA A 369 11.30 11.73 3.81
C ALA A 369 12.06 10.70 4.65
N ASP A 370 11.39 10.09 5.62
CA ASP A 370 11.84 8.87 6.28
C ASP A 370 11.85 7.72 5.27
N VAL A 371 12.96 6.99 5.21
CA VAL A 371 13.18 5.89 4.27
C VAL A 371 13.16 4.57 5.03
N TYR A 372 12.33 3.65 4.57
CA TYR A 372 12.30 2.27 5.06
C TYR A 372 12.61 1.32 3.90
N GLN A 373 13.46 0.34 4.12
CA GLN A 373 13.68 -0.79 3.21
C GLN A 373 13.18 -2.06 3.88
N ASP A 374 12.23 -2.75 3.24
CA ASP A 374 11.65 -4.00 3.74
C ASP A 374 11.15 -3.87 5.19
N ASN A 375 10.47 -2.76 5.48
CA ASN A 375 9.91 -2.36 6.78
C ASN A 375 10.93 -1.88 7.84
N LEU A 376 12.24 -1.89 7.55
CA LEU A 376 13.27 -1.40 8.46
C LEU A 376 13.63 0.06 8.15
N TYR A 377 13.74 0.88 9.19
CA TYR A 377 14.12 2.28 9.07
C TYR A 377 15.60 2.42 8.66
N MET A 378 15.85 3.17 7.60
CA MET A 378 17.20 3.38 7.04
C MET A 378 17.73 4.81 7.25
N GLY A 379 16.86 5.77 7.58
CA GLY A 379 17.21 7.16 7.78
C GLY A 379 16.32 8.14 7.02
N ILE A 380 16.75 9.39 6.91
CA ILE A 380 16.01 10.47 6.23
C ILE A 380 16.73 10.78 4.90
N ALA A 381 15.97 10.81 3.79
CA ALA A 381 16.53 11.13 2.48
C ALA A 381 17.09 12.58 2.41
N PRO A 382 18.28 12.81 1.83
CA PRO A 382 19.16 11.80 1.22
C PRO A 382 19.86 10.89 2.24
N VAL A 383 19.80 9.58 2.06
CA VAL A 383 20.39 8.59 2.97
C VAL A 383 21.18 7.53 2.17
N THR A 384 22.32 7.10 2.73
CA THR A 384 23.17 6.06 2.14
C THR A 384 23.39 4.94 3.16
N TYR A 385 23.22 3.68 2.72
CA TYR A 385 23.38 2.49 3.55
C TYR A 385 23.92 1.31 2.73
N ALA A 386 24.33 0.23 3.41
CA ALA A 386 24.91 -0.95 2.77
C ALA A 386 23.95 -1.59 1.76
N LYS A 387 24.48 -1.95 0.59
CA LYS A 387 23.73 -2.53 -0.52
C LYS A 387 23.44 -4.01 -0.26
N THR A 388 22.17 -4.36 -0.30
CA THR A 388 21.69 -5.75 -0.30
C THR A 388 21.10 -6.04 -1.69
N PRO A 389 21.65 -7.01 -2.47
CA PRO A 389 21.06 -7.39 -3.75
C PRO A 389 19.72 -8.10 -3.61
N GLY A 390 18.81 -7.88 -4.55
CA GLY A 390 17.51 -8.54 -4.58
C GLY A 390 16.35 -7.60 -4.90
N GLU A 391 15.13 -8.10 -4.72
CA GLU A 391 13.91 -7.30 -4.79
C GLU A 391 13.65 -6.73 -3.39
N HIS A 392 13.43 -5.42 -3.31
CA HIS A 392 13.17 -4.70 -2.07
C HIS A 392 11.98 -3.77 -2.22
N THR A 393 11.26 -3.56 -1.12
CA THR A 393 10.22 -2.54 -1.02
C THR A 393 10.79 -1.33 -0.28
N ILE A 394 10.82 -0.17 -0.95
CA ILE A 394 11.18 1.11 -0.34
C ILE A 394 9.90 1.84 0.02
N THR A 395 9.71 2.12 1.31
CA THR A 395 8.60 2.93 1.81
C THR A 395 9.11 4.31 2.22
N LEU A 396 8.43 5.35 1.75
CA LEU A 396 8.76 6.75 1.96
C LEU A 396 7.64 7.41 2.77
N ARG A 397 7.99 7.97 3.93
CA ARG A 397 7.08 8.63 4.85
C ARG A 397 7.52 10.07 5.10
N LYS A 398 6.60 11.01 5.07
CA LYS A 398 6.86 12.40 5.44
C LYS A 398 5.62 12.99 6.09
N THR A 399 5.79 13.67 7.23
CA THR A 399 4.67 14.27 7.98
C THR A 399 3.84 15.21 7.10
N GLY A 400 2.52 14.99 7.04
CA GLY A 400 1.56 15.78 6.23
C GLY A 400 1.48 15.35 4.77
N TYR A 401 2.09 14.22 4.41
CA TYR A 401 2.08 13.63 3.08
C TYR A 401 1.61 12.18 3.14
N ILE A 402 1.02 11.70 2.05
CA ILE A 402 0.60 10.32 1.90
C ILE A 402 1.85 9.44 1.80
N THR A 403 1.98 8.45 2.68
CA THR A 403 3.07 7.46 2.65
C THR A 403 2.97 6.62 1.38
N ARG A 404 4.10 6.32 0.74
CA ARG A 404 4.16 5.57 -0.52
C ARG A 404 5.22 4.49 -0.46
N SER A 405 4.89 3.32 -1.02
CA SER A 405 5.82 2.22 -1.21
C SER A 405 6.15 2.02 -2.69
N HIS A 406 7.39 1.60 -2.95
CA HIS A 406 7.89 1.35 -4.31
C HIS A 406 8.72 0.07 -4.31
N ASN A 407 8.54 -0.79 -5.31
CA ASN A 407 9.39 -1.95 -5.49
C ASN A 407 10.63 -1.58 -6.32
N ILE A 408 11.79 -2.00 -5.86
CA ILE A 408 13.05 -1.87 -6.59
C ILE A 408 13.74 -3.22 -6.74
N VAL A 409 14.56 -3.34 -7.78
CA VAL A 409 15.44 -4.49 -7.97
C VAL A 409 16.87 -3.99 -7.87
N VAL A 410 17.58 -4.47 -6.86
CA VAL A 410 18.97 -4.12 -6.59
C VAL A 410 19.89 -5.16 -7.22
N ALA A 411 20.76 -4.72 -8.14
CA ALA A 411 21.67 -5.60 -8.84
C ALA A 411 22.82 -6.10 -7.94
N ASP A 412 23.19 -7.37 -8.10
CA ASP A 412 24.39 -7.97 -7.48
C ASP A 412 25.62 -7.72 -8.37
N ASP A 413 26.09 -6.46 -8.42
CA ASP A 413 27.19 -6.04 -9.28
C ASP A 413 28.37 -5.42 -8.54
N GLY A 414 28.29 -5.37 -7.18
CA GLY A 414 29.32 -4.81 -6.31
C GLY A 414 29.55 -3.31 -6.49
N LYS A 415 28.59 -2.57 -7.10
CA LYS A 415 28.68 -1.12 -7.33
C LYS A 415 27.62 -0.39 -6.54
N ASP A 416 27.90 0.86 -6.21
CA ASP A 416 26.92 1.74 -5.61
C ASP A 416 25.71 1.95 -6.53
N ALA A 417 24.54 2.10 -5.94
CA ALA A 417 23.30 2.37 -6.64
C ALA A 417 22.59 3.59 -6.04
N THR A 418 22.02 4.44 -6.89
CA THR A 418 21.27 5.62 -6.45
C THR A 418 19.84 5.55 -6.99
N TYR A 419 18.86 5.79 -6.13
CA TYR A 419 17.45 5.83 -6.44
C TYR A 419 16.85 7.18 -6.06
N SER A 420 15.93 7.66 -6.90
CA SER A 420 15.17 8.87 -6.68
C SER A 420 13.70 8.59 -7.01
N PHE A 421 12.81 8.91 -6.10
CA PHE A 421 11.38 8.64 -6.23
C PHE A 421 10.60 9.95 -6.45
N PRO A 422 9.36 9.88 -6.97
CA PRO A 422 8.50 11.05 -7.10
C PRO A 422 8.23 11.73 -5.75
N GLU A 423 7.93 13.03 -5.79
CA GLU A 423 7.47 13.78 -4.62
C GLU A 423 6.19 13.16 -4.05
N LEU A 424 6.08 13.15 -2.71
CA LEU A 424 4.89 12.63 -2.04
C LEU A 424 3.72 13.61 -2.15
N ASP A 425 2.51 13.08 -2.30
CA ASP A 425 1.28 13.85 -2.34
C ASP A 425 0.92 14.37 -0.93
N PRO A 426 0.57 15.66 -0.76
CA PRO A 426 0.07 16.15 0.52
C PRO A 426 -1.23 15.45 0.91
N GLU A 427 -1.42 15.10 2.18
CA GLU A 427 -2.65 14.47 2.69
C GLU A 427 -3.92 15.26 2.38
N ASN A 428 -3.82 16.60 2.30
CA ASN A 428 -4.94 17.50 2.01
C ASN A 428 -5.14 17.79 0.51
N ALA A 429 -4.33 17.24 -0.38
CA ALA A 429 -4.46 17.48 -1.82
C ALA A 429 -5.80 16.97 -2.39
N TYR A 430 -6.44 16.03 -1.69
CA TYR A 430 -7.70 15.40 -2.10
C TYR A 430 -8.89 15.71 -1.17
N GLY A 431 -8.70 16.54 -0.14
CA GLY A 431 -9.74 16.98 0.78
C GLY A 431 -10.24 18.38 0.44
N ASN A 432 -11.06 18.53 -0.57
CA ASN A 432 -12.03 19.56 -0.93
C ASN A 432 -12.01 19.89 -2.44
N THR A 433 -12.58 19.02 -3.23
CA THR A 433 -13.15 19.44 -4.52
C THR A 433 -14.66 19.29 -4.46
N VAL A 434 -15.26 20.04 -3.54
CA VAL A 434 -16.64 20.48 -3.69
C VAL A 434 -16.58 21.99 -3.78
N SER A 435 -16.79 22.50 -4.98
CA SER A 435 -17.10 23.86 -5.38
C SER A 435 -15.96 24.63 -6.05
N GLY A 436 -16.22 24.92 -7.33
CA GLY A 436 -15.77 26.12 -8.02
C GLY A 436 -14.59 25.96 -8.95
N ASN A 437 -14.92 25.74 -10.24
CA ASN A 437 -14.16 26.20 -11.40
C ASN A 437 -12.81 26.87 -11.10
N SER A 438 -11.76 26.09 -11.16
CA SER A 438 -10.46 26.54 -11.65
C SER A 438 -9.64 25.30 -11.98
N LEU A 439 -9.85 24.75 -13.17
CA LEU A 439 -8.85 23.89 -13.79
C LEU A 439 -7.64 24.76 -14.12
N GLY A 440 -6.80 24.99 -13.12
CA GLY A 440 -5.44 25.44 -13.32
C GLY A 440 -4.72 24.33 -14.09
N ASN A 441 -4.36 24.69 -15.30
CA ASN A 441 -3.58 23.91 -16.24
C ASN A 441 -2.27 23.42 -15.58
N ASN A 442 -2.31 22.29 -14.88
CA ASN A 442 -1.13 21.53 -14.51
C ASN A 442 -1.06 20.26 -15.37
N ASN A 443 -0.91 20.52 -16.70
CA ASN A 443 -0.35 19.55 -17.61
C ASN A 443 1.10 19.27 -17.20
N ARG A 444 1.30 18.37 -16.26
CA ARG A 444 2.53 17.62 -16.03
C ARG A 444 2.19 16.21 -15.63
N LEU A 445 1.43 15.55 -16.50
CA LEU A 445 1.45 14.09 -16.58
C LEU A 445 2.56 13.76 -17.58
N GLY A 446 3.59 13.12 -17.09
CA GLY A 446 4.52 12.37 -17.91
C GLY A 446 5.55 13.17 -18.69
N GLN A 447 6.61 13.57 -18.06
CA GLN A 447 7.91 13.59 -18.75
C GLN A 447 8.99 13.09 -17.78
N ASN A 448 9.48 11.90 -18.09
CA ASN A 448 10.79 11.35 -17.73
C ASN A 448 11.01 10.90 -16.30
N ASN A 449 10.52 9.70 -15.98
CA ASN A 449 11.29 8.79 -15.14
C ASN A 449 12.02 7.79 -16.06
N THR A 450 13.05 8.24 -16.73
CA THR A 450 14.13 7.36 -17.17
C THR A 450 14.90 6.96 -15.93
N VAL A 451 14.78 5.72 -15.53
CA VAL A 451 15.80 5.04 -14.71
C VAL A 451 17.10 5.15 -15.52
N SER A 452 17.93 6.13 -15.17
CA SER A 452 19.24 6.31 -15.79
C SER A 452 20.19 5.30 -15.17
N GLY A 453 20.24 4.13 -15.77
CA GLY A 453 21.35 3.24 -15.57
C GLY A 453 22.61 3.89 -16.18
N ASN A 454 23.63 4.05 -15.35
CA ASN A 454 25.03 4.27 -15.71
C ASN A 454 25.33 5.34 -16.78
N SER A 455 25.67 6.54 -16.36
CA SER A 455 26.59 7.38 -17.12
C SER A 455 27.92 7.51 -16.36
N VAL A 456 28.91 6.80 -16.87
CA VAL A 456 30.33 7.02 -16.58
C VAL A 456 30.69 8.42 -17.03
N SER A 457 31.05 9.31 -16.10
CA SER A 457 31.60 10.61 -16.41
C SER A 457 33.10 10.45 -16.70
N ASP A 458 33.43 10.50 -17.98
CA ASP A 458 34.81 10.76 -18.41
C ASP A 458 35.20 12.21 -18.09
N ASN A 459 36.10 12.36 -17.16
CA ASN A 459 36.87 13.59 -16.93
C ASN A 459 37.86 13.77 -18.06
N SER A 460 37.65 14.75 -18.95
CA SER A 460 38.73 15.32 -19.73
C SER A 460 38.77 16.83 -19.49
N LEU A 461 39.82 17.21 -18.74
CA LEU A 461 40.36 18.54 -18.66
C LEU A 461 40.77 19.05 -20.06
N THR A 462 40.28 20.20 -20.47
CA THR A 462 41.01 21.07 -21.36
C THR A 462 40.79 22.54 -20.94
N ASP A 463 41.87 23.02 -20.39
CA ASP A 463 42.31 24.40 -20.31
C ASP A 463 42.18 25.12 -21.65
N ASN A 464 41.58 26.31 -21.69
CA ASN A 464 42.17 27.37 -22.52
C ASN A 464 41.70 28.77 -22.14
N SER A 465 42.69 29.50 -21.76
CA SER A 465 42.77 30.92 -21.62
C SER A 465 42.62 31.71 -22.94
N ASN A 466 41.99 32.87 -22.87
CA ASN A 466 42.52 34.16 -23.39
C ASN A 466 42.00 34.75 -24.68
N LYS A 467 41.61 35.99 -24.51
CA LYS A 467 41.84 37.21 -25.33
C LYS A 467 40.78 37.68 -26.35
N ASN A 468 40.29 38.87 -25.97
CA ASN A 468 40.21 40.13 -26.75
C ASN A 468 39.77 40.14 -28.23
N SER A 469 38.67 40.72 -28.48
CA SER A 469 38.48 42.04 -29.12
C SER A 469 37.03 42.44 -29.06
#